data_22edb01ac8e8eb0b0bcb4f2e8d8b8bc7
#
_entry.id   22edb01ac8e8eb0b0bcb4f2e8d8b8bc7
#
_cell.length_a   1.000
_cell.length_b   1.000
_cell.length_c   1.000
_cell.angle_alpha   90.00
_cell.angle_beta   90.00
_cell.angle_gamma   90.00
#
_symmetry.space_group_name_H-M   'P 1'
#
loop_
_entity.id
_entity.type
_entity.pdbx_description
1 polymer ?
#
loop_
_entity_poly.entity_id
_entity_poly.type
_entity_poly.pdbx_seq_one_letter_code
_entity_poly.pdbx_strand_id
1 'polypeptide(L)'
;MNYNVQTQERPETSQVVALSPEEQQVGLERRVTYLSSIMHLPSSDSARLYSEEISRVDLLSAEGVISLAQRIEGGRAASADLEQTEHKERIKEGEKAKRQLIEANLRLVIHIARKYRGLNVDLMDLIQEGNLGLIHAVEKFDYRKGFKFSTYATWWIRQYIMRALTEQARIIRVPLHKVEQMKQLSRVQRRLQQGLVGEPTLEDLAGHMDLSVQQVIELLIMNQTQEPLSLDTRRRVGEDELPLSDLIEDDSVYSPERVVITQTLEIQIRDLLASLTPRERQVIKLRYGLDGVHEHTLQEAGRKLGLSHEAVRQLESRALHKLDPLSRKRKLDEYLE
;
A
#
# COMPACT_ATOMS: atom_id res chain seq x y z
N MET A 1 -0.57 -18.92 -12.67
CA MET A 1 0.48 -19.27 -11.70
C MET A 1 -0.19 -19.49 -10.36
N ASN A 2 -0.30 -20.74 -9.95
CA ASN A 2 -0.99 -21.14 -8.74
C ASN A 2 -0.10 -20.84 -7.52
N TYR A 3 -0.57 -19.95 -6.66
CA TYR A 3 0.04 -19.76 -5.34
C TYR A 3 -0.42 -20.86 -4.40
N ASN A 4 0.47 -21.82 -4.16
CA ASN A 4 0.34 -22.82 -3.10
C ASN A 4 0.45 -22.11 -1.75
N VAL A 5 -0.67 -21.99 -1.03
CA VAL A 5 -0.72 -21.62 0.37
C VAL A 5 -0.27 -22.85 1.16
N GLN A 6 0.98 -22.86 1.60
CA GLN A 6 1.46 -23.83 2.57
C GLN A 6 0.66 -23.69 3.87
N THR A 7 -0.07 -24.73 4.17
CA THR A 7 -0.78 -24.99 5.44
C THR A 7 0.26 -25.09 6.57
N GLN A 8 0.38 -24.03 7.35
CA GLN A 8 1.08 -24.13 8.65
C GLN A 8 0.22 -24.95 9.62
N GLU A 9 0.86 -25.94 10.20
CA GLU A 9 0.33 -26.94 11.10
C GLU A 9 -0.39 -26.35 12.32
N ARG A 10 -1.41 -27.07 12.74
CA ARG A 10 -2.29 -26.77 13.88
C ARG A 10 -1.50 -26.88 15.20
N PRO A 11 -1.69 -25.98 16.17
CA PRO A 11 -1.31 -26.29 17.53
C PRO A 11 -2.27 -27.34 18.12
N GLU A 12 -1.68 -28.39 18.62
CA GLU A 12 -2.36 -29.49 19.31
C GLU A 12 -3.11 -29.03 20.58
N THR A 13 -4.17 -29.71 20.81
CA THR A 13 -5.13 -29.68 21.90
C THR A 13 -4.52 -29.37 23.28
N SER A 14 -4.78 -28.17 23.80
CA SER A 14 -4.66 -27.87 25.22
C SER A 14 -6.04 -27.96 25.89
N GLN A 15 -6.15 -28.77 26.91
CA GLN A 15 -7.34 -29.03 27.71
C GLN A 15 -7.98 -27.74 28.23
N VAL A 16 -9.29 -27.60 27.98
CA VAL A 16 -10.11 -26.52 28.50
C VAL A 16 -10.37 -26.77 29.98
N VAL A 17 -9.64 -26.06 30.85
CA VAL A 17 -9.95 -25.98 32.28
C VAL A 17 -11.15 -25.04 32.44
N ALA A 18 -12.24 -25.52 33.04
CA ALA A 18 -13.39 -24.69 33.39
C ALA A 18 -12.99 -23.68 34.47
N LEU A 19 -13.24 -22.39 34.17
CA LEU A 19 -12.92 -21.30 35.09
C LEU A 19 -13.76 -21.36 36.36
N SER A 20 -13.14 -21.12 37.52
CA SER A 20 -13.79 -21.07 38.82
C SER A 20 -14.74 -19.88 38.95
N PRO A 21 -15.73 -19.92 39.88
CA PRO A 21 -16.66 -18.79 40.12
C PRO A 21 -15.95 -17.48 40.44
N GLU A 22 -14.80 -17.50 41.08
CA GLU A 22 -13.97 -16.32 41.39
C GLU A 22 -13.34 -15.71 40.14
N GLU A 23 -12.92 -16.54 39.19
CA GLU A 23 -12.41 -16.06 37.89
C GLU A 23 -13.51 -15.43 37.02
N GLN A 24 -14.77 -15.85 37.21
CA GLN A 24 -15.92 -15.22 36.56
C GLN A 24 -16.23 -13.85 37.15
N GLN A 25 -16.05 -13.68 38.45
CA GLN A 25 -16.28 -12.43 39.18
C GLN A 25 -15.18 -11.39 38.89
N VAL A 26 -13.92 -11.81 38.84
CA VAL A 26 -12.78 -11.00 38.35
C VAL A 26 -12.96 -10.61 36.88
N GLY A 27 -13.62 -11.46 36.10
CA GLY A 27 -14.04 -11.15 34.73
C GLY A 27 -15.08 -10.02 34.66
N LEU A 28 -15.98 -9.91 35.64
CA LEU A 28 -16.99 -8.85 35.73
C LEU A 28 -16.41 -7.52 36.20
N GLU A 29 -15.54 -7.51 37.19
CA GLU A 29 -14.84 -6.28 37.64
C GLU A 29 -13.89 -5.75 36.57
N ARG A 30 -13.17 -6.62 35.87
CA ARG A 30 -12.42 -6.25 34.68
C ARG A 30 -13.33 -5.69 33.56
N ARG A 31 -14.60 -6.13 33.47
CA ARG A 31 -15.59 -5.58 32.56
C ARG A 31 -15.99 -4.14 32.88
N VAL A 32 -16.15 -3.80 34.15
CA VAL A 32 -16.53 -2.43 34.60
C VAL A 32 -15.34 -1.48 34.42
N THR A 33 -14.13 -1.88 34.79
CA THR A 33 -12.89 -1.12 34.55
C THR A 33 -12.61 -0.96 33.04
N TYR A 34 -13.02 -1.93 32.25
CA TYR A 34 -12.92 -1.94 30.81
C TYR A 34 -13.86 -0.92 30.15
N LEU A 35 -15.09 -0.78 30.68
CA LEU A 35 -16.07 0.22 30.20
C LEU A 35 -15.61 1.66 30.49
N SER A 36 -15.01 1.91 31.65
CA SER A 36 -14.45 3.21 31.99
C SER A 36 -13.24 3.59 31.11
N SER A 37 -12.44 2.60 30.71
CA SER A 37 -11.28 2.85 29.82
C SER A 37 -11.67 3.11 28.36
N ILE A 38 -12.85 2.68 27.92
CA ILE A 38 -13.38 2.96 26.57
C ILE A 38 -13.82 4.43 26.45
N MET A 39 -14.24 5.06 27.54
CA MET A 39 -14.67 6.47 27.56
C MET A 39 -13.53 7.48 27.35
N HIS A 40 -12.27 7.06 27.43
CA HIS A 40 -11.09 7.91 27.18
C HIS A 40 -10.50 7.68 25.80
N LEU A 41 -11.32 7.76 24.75
CA LEU A 41 -10.83 7.89 23.36
C LEU A 41 -10.45 9.36 23.14
N PRO A 42 -9.18 9.73 23.02
CA PRO A 42 -8.84 11.08 22.62
C PRO A 42 -8.97 11.24 21.12
N SER A 43 -9.51 12.36 20.73
CA SER A 43 -9.16 13.25 19.63
C SER A 43 -9.95 13.30 18.35
N SER A 44 -10.86 12.43 17.99
CA SER A 44 -11.81 12.82 16.94
C SER A 44 -13.25 12.64 17.44
N ASP A 45 -14.11 13.62 17.19
CA ASP A 45 -15.54 13.52 17.50
C ASP A 45 -16.16 12.29 16.83
N SER A 46 -15.65 11.88 15.67
CA SER A 46 -16.08 10.69 14.94
C SER A 46 -15.82 9.38 15.70
N ALA A 47 -14.64 9.19 16.30
CA ALA A 47 -14.30 7.98 17.06
C ALA A 47 -15.15 7.87 18.33
N ARG A 48 -15.46 9.02 18.96
CA ARG A 48 -16.31 9.08 20.13
C ARG A 48 -17.75 8.72 19.78
N LEU A 49 -18.33 9.33 18.74
CA LEU A 49 -19.68 9.03 18.26
C LEU A 49 -19.83 7.55 17.88
N TYR A 50 -18.87 7.01 17.15
CA TYR A 50 -18.85 5.59 16.79
C TYR A 50 -18.82 4.68 18.03
N SER A 51 -18.01 5.01 19.04
CA SER A 51 -17.95 4.25 20.30
C SER A 51 -19.26 4.31 21.08
N GLU A 52 -19.93 5.47 21.14
CA GLU A 52 -21.23 5.66 21.78
C GLU A 52 -22.32 4.83 21.08
N GLU A 53 -22.33 4.82 19.75
CA GLU A 53 -23.29 4.07 18.94
C GLU A 53 -23.17 2.55 19.16
N ILE A 54 -21.96 2.02 19.13
CA ILE A 54 -21.68 0.60 19.36
C ILE A 54 -22.02 0.18 20.81
N SER A 55 -21.88 1.09 21.76
CA SER A 55 -22.14 0.78 23.17
C SER A 55 -23.62 0.52 23.47
N ARG A 56 -24.52 0.94 22.58
CA ARG A 56 -25.98 0.69 22.71
C ARG A 56 -26.40 -0.74 22.42
N VAL A 57 -25.53 -1.51 21.76
CA VAL A 57 -25.82 -2.91 21.40
C VAL A 57 -25.45 -3.82 22.55
N ASP A 58 -26.37 -4.67 22.96
CA ASP A 58 -26.17 -5.64 24.03
C ASP A 58 -25.18 -6.75 23.65
N LEU A 59 -24.47 -7.25 24.66
CA LEU A 59 -23.54 -8.37 24.48
C LEU A 59 -24.32 -9.68 24.37
N LEU A 60 -23.90 -10.53 23.43
CA LEU A 60 -24.50 -11.84 23.23
C LEU A 60 -23.99 -12.88 24.23
N SER A 61 -24.90 -13.74 24.71
CA SER A 61 -24.53 -14.97 25.43
C SER A 61 -23.92 -16.01 24.48
N ALA A 62 -23.24 -17.01 25.03
CA ALA A 62 -22.68 -18.10 24.23
C ALA A 62 -23.76 -18.84 23.40
N GLU A 63 -24.90 -19.07 24.00
CA GLU A 63 -26.06 -19.69 23.34
C GLU A 63 -26.64 -18.80 22.22
N GLY A 64 -26.71 -17.49 22.47
CA GLY A 64 -27.12 -16.50 21.46
C GLY A 64 -26.21 -16.48 20.23
N VAL A 65 -24.89 -16.61 20.43
CA VAL A 65 -23.93 -16.70 19.33
C VAL A 65 -24.16 -17.97 18.50
N ILE A 66 -24.40 -19.11 19.15
CA ILE A 66 -24.67 -20.40 18.46
C ILE A 66 -25.97 -20.32 17.65
N SER A 67 -27.03 -19.79 18.25
CA SER A 67 -28.34 -19.58 17.56
C SER A 67 -28.19 -18.71 16.32
N LEU A 68 -27.46 -17.58 16.43
CA LEU A 68 -27.22 -16.71 15.28
C LEU A 68 -26.36 -17.40 14.21
N ALA A 69 -25.33 -18.16 14.61
CA ALA A 69 -24.48 -18.89 13.67
C ALA A 69 -25.27 -19.96 12.89
N GLN A 70 -26.21 -20.66 13.55
CA GLN A 70 -27.11 -21.62 12.88
C GLN A 70 -28.04 -20.94 11.86
N ARG A 71 -28.58 -19.76 12.19
CA ARG A 71 -29.42 -18.98 11.27
C ARG A 71 -28.62 -18.46 10.08
N ILE A 72 -27.36 -18.05 10.27
CA ILE A 72 -26.46 -17.65 9.20
C ILE A 72 -26.18 -18.82 8.26
N GLU A 73 -25.90 -20.00 8.82
CA GLU A 73 -25.65 -21.22 8.03
C GLU A 73 -26.91 -21.62 7.23
N GLY A 74 -28.11 -21.59 7.87
CA GLY A 74 -29.38 -21.85 7.21
C GLY A 74 -29.67 -20.88 6.04
N GLY A 75 -29.39 -19.60 6.21
CA GLY A 75 -29.51 -18.58 5.15
C GLY A 75 -28.52 -18.82 4.00
N ARG A 76 -27.30 -19.25 4.31
CA ARG A 76 -26.27 -19.56 3.30
C ARG A 76 -26.64 -20.84 2.52
N ALA A 77 -27.15 -21.87 3.18
CA ALA A 77 -27.64 -23.07 2.51
C ALA A 77 -28.82 -22.76 1.59
N ALA A 78 -29.75 -21.90 2.01
CA ALA A 78 -30.89 -21.46 1.19
C ALA A 78 -30.46 -20.60 -0.01
N SER A 79 -29.33 -19.89 0.07
CA SER A 79 -28.83 -19.10 -1.07
C SER A 79 -28.19 -19.94 -2.18
N ALA A 80 -27.81 -21.18 -1.88
CA ALA A 80 -27.32 -22.13 -2.88
C ALA A 80 -28.44 -22.77 -3.73
N ASP A 81 -29.71 -22.77 -3.23
CA ASP A 81 -30.88 -23.35 -3.86
C ASP A 81 -31.92 -22.25 -4.17
N LEU A 82 -31.82 -21.61 -5.32
CA LEU A 82 -32.56 -20.38 -5.66
C LEU A 82 -34.04 -20.58 -6.10
N GLU A 83 -34.57 -21.79 -6.14
CA GLU A 83 -35.85 -22.05 -6.84
C GLU A 83 -37.14 -21.87 -6.00
N GLN A 84 -37.08 -21.60 -4.68
CA GLN A 84 -38.30 -21.53 -3.85
C GLN A 84 -38.44 -20.19 -3.10
N THR A 85 -39.69 -19.72 -2.99
CA THR A 85 -40.05 -18.44 -2.30
C THR A 85 -39.69 -18.46 -0.80
N GLU A 86 -39.79 -19.63 -0.14
CA GLU A 86 -39.39 -19.82 1.27
C GLU A 86 -37.89 -19.59 1.49
N HIS A 87 -37.08 -19.78 0.48
CA HIS A 87 -35.63 -19.52 0.56
C HIS A 87 -35.30 -18.03 0.72
N LYS A 88 -36.12 -17.13 0.16
CA LYS A 88 -35.93 -15.66 0.31
C LYS A 88 -36.07 -15.19 1.76
N GLU A 89 -37.00 -15.78 2.53
CA GLU A 89 -37.17 -15.42 3.94
C GLU A 89 -35.99 -15.94 4.77
N ARG A 90 -35.55 -17.17 4.54
CA ARG A 90 -34.36 -17.75 5.21
C ARG A 90 -33.07 -16.97 4.92
N ILE A 91 -32.90 -16.51 3.69
CA ILE A 91 -31.76 -15.66 3.31
C ILE A 91 -31.78 -14.33 4.10
N LYS A 92 -32.96 -13.65 4.13
CA LYS A 92 -33.13 -12.40 4.90
C LYS A 92 -32.89 -12.60 6.40
N GLU A 93 -33.38 -13.72 6.95
CA GLU A 93 -33.10 -14.06 8.36
C GLU A 93 -31.63 -14.33 8.63
N GLY A 94 -30.94 -15.03 7.72
CA GLY A 94 -29.50 -15.26 7.79
C GLY A 94 -28.69 -13.95 7.73
N GLU A 95 -29.06 -13.03 6.83
CA GLU A 95 -28.44 -11.71 6.74
C GLU A 95 -28.68 -10.86 8.00
N LYS A 96 -29.90 -10.90 8.54
CA LYS A 96 -30.23 -10.21 9.81
C LYS A 96 -29.42 -10.77 10.96
N ALA A 97 -29.33 -12.10 11.07
CA ALA A 97 -28.50 -12.76 12.09
C ALA A 97 -27.00 -12.41 11.94
N LYS A 98 -26.50 -12.34 10.69
CA LYS A 98 -25.12 -11.91 10.40
C LYS A 98 -24.88 -10.50 10.91
N ARG A 99 -25.77 -9.54 10.63
CA ARG A 99 -25.68 -8.15 11.12
C ARG A 99 -25.67 -8.10 12.64
N GLN A 100 -26.59 -8.79 13.31
CA GLN A 100 -26.67 -8.85 14.77
C GLN A 100 -25.36 -9.39 15.39
N LEU A 101 -24.78 -10.45 14.82
CA LEU A 101 -23.54 -11.03 15.32
C LEU A 101 -22.36 -10.08 15.13
N ILE A 102 -22.29 -9.34 14.01
CA ILE A 102 -21.27 -8.32 13.76
C ILE A 102 -21.43 -7.17 14.75
N GLU A 103 -22.59 -6.55 14.84
CA GLU A 103 -22.86 -5.38 15.69
C GLU A 103 -22.53 -5.64 17.16
N ALA A 104 -22.93 -6.81 17.69
CA ALA A 104 -22.64 -7.19 19.08
C ALA A 104 -21.15 -7.38 19.37
N ASN A 105 -20.31 -7.56 18.33
CA ASN A 105 -18.88 -7.80 18.49
C ASN A 105 -17.98 -6.63 18.04
N LEU A 106 -18.53 -5.48 17.59
CA LEU A 106 -17.74 -4.32 17.17
C LEU A 106 -16.86 -3.79 18.31
N ARG A 107 -17.30 -3.91 19.56
CA ARG A 107 -16.51 -3.52 20.75
C ARG A 107 -15.21 -4.32 20.87
N LEU A 108 -15.20 -5.59 20.45
CA LEU A 108 -13.99 -6.43 20.43
C LEU A 108 -12.96 -5.86 19.43
N VAL A 109 -13.41 -5.35 18.29
CA VAL A 109 -12.54 -4.74 17.28
C VAL A 109 -11.82 -3.51 17.85
N ILE A 110 -12.57 -2.60 18.49
CA ILE A 110 -11.98 -1.41 19.13
C ILE A 110 -10.91 -1.81 20.15
N HIS A 111 -11.19 -2.83 20.97
CA HIS A 111 -10.25 -3.32 21.97
C HIS A 111 -8.93 -3.78 21.34
N ILE A 112 -9.01 -4.47 20.22
CA ILE A 112 -7.82 -4.98 19.54
C ILE A 112 -7.10 -3.83 18.83
N ALA A 113 -7.82 -2.98 18.08
CA ALA A 113 -7.26 -1.88 17.29
C ALA A 113 -6.49 -0.85 18.15
N ARG A 114 -6.98 -0.55 19.37
CA ARG A 114 -6.31 0.36 20.30
C ARG A 114 -4.86 -0.03 20.63
N LYS A 115 -4.52 -1.32 20.59
CA LYS A 115 -3.15 -1.81 20.85
C LYS A 115 -2.16 -1.44 19.73
N TYR A 116 -2.68 -1.05 18.57
CA TYR A 116 -1.90 -0.69 17.38
C TYR A 116 -1.91 0.81 17.08
N ARG A 117 -2.41 1.62 18.03
CA ARG A 117 -2.42 3.07 17.92
C ARG A 117 -1.00 3.64 17.85
N GLY A 118 -0.80 4.71 17.08
CA GLY A 118 0.49 5.41 16.97
C GLY A 118 1.46 4.78 15.98
N LEU A 119 0.99 3.88 15.11
CA LEU A 119 1.78 3.24 14.07
C LEU A 119 1.52 3.87 12.69
N ASN A 120 1.43 5.20 12.61
CA ASN A 120 1.23 5.99 11.37
C ASN A 120 -0.05 5.67 10.57
N VAL A 121 -1.04 5.07 11.21
CA VAL A 121 -2.40 4.85 10.66
C VAL A 121 -3.39 5.38 11.66
N ASP A 122 -4.44 6.07 11.20
CA ASP A 122 -5.47 6.56 12.09
C ASP A 122 -6.21 5.41 12.78
N LEU A 123 -6.64 5.65 14.03
CA LEU A 123 -7.35 4.64 14.81
C LEU A 123 -8.65 4.21 14.15
N MET A 124 -9.36 5.13 13.50
CA MET A 124 -10.62 4.80 12.82
C MET A 124 -10.38 3.89 11.63
N ASP A 125 -9.31 4.10 10.88
CA ASP A 125 -8.93 3.23 9.76
C ASP A 125 -8.58 1.82 10.25
N LEU A 126 -7.82 1.72 11.36
CA LEU A 126 -7.54 0.42 11.99
C LEU A 126 -8.80 -0.29 12.48
N ILE A 127 -9.78 0.47 13.00
CA ILE A 127 -11.07 -0.08 13.41
C ILE A 127 -11.83 -0.60 12.20
N GLN A 128 -11.89 0.15 11.07
CA GLN A 128 -12.59 -0.30 9.88
C GLN A 128 -11.95 -1.54 9.25
N GLU A 129 -10.63 -1.59 9.17
CA GLU A 129 -9.91 -2.79 8.73
C GLU A 129 -10.16 -3.99 9.68
N GLY A 130 -10.19 -3.73 10.98
CA GLY A 130 -10.57 -4.73 11.99
C GLY A 130 -12.02 -5.21 11.82
N ASN A 131 -12.96 -4.31 11.44
CA ASN A 131 -14.35 -4.67 11.14
C ASN A 131 -14.45 -5.60 9.93
N LEU A 132 -13.63 -5.39 8.88
CA LEU A 132 -13.53 -6.32 7.75
C LEU A 132 -13.06 -7.70 8.22
N GLY A 133 -12.07 -7.73 9.13
CA GLY A 133 -11.62 -8.97 9.77
C GLY A 133 -12.72 -9.66 10.59
N LEU A 134 -13.54 -8.90 11.31
CA LEU A 134 -14.69 -9.41 12.06
C LEU A 134 -15.75 -10.00 11.12
N ILE A 135 -16.09 -9.30 10.02
CA ILE A 135 -17.03 -9.79 9.00
C ILE A 135 -16.54 -11.11 8.42
N HIS A 136 -15.26 -11.19 8.08
CA HIS A 136 -14.66 -12.43 7.59
C HIS A 136 -14.73 -13.57 8.63
N ALA A 137 -14.49 -13.25 9.91
CA ALA A 137 -14.62 -14.22 10.99
C ALA A 137 -16.04 -14.75 11.13
N VAL A 138 -17.08 -13.88 11.06
CA VAL A 138 -18.50 -14.28 11.09
C VAL A 138 -18.84 -15.21 9.92
N GLU A 139 -18.29 -14.93 8.75
CA GLU A 139 -18.52 -15.76 7.55
C GLU A 139 -17.89 -17.15 7.66
N LYS A 140 -16.79 -17.30 8.34
CA LYS A 140 -16.02 -18.56 8.42
C LYS A 140 -16.16 -19.29 9.76
N PHE A 141 -16.95 -18.73 10.69
CA PHE A 141 -17.12 -19.31 12.01
C PHE A 141 -17.90 -20.63 11.95
N ASP A 142 -17.35 -21.65 12.62
CA ASP A 142 -17.96 -22.96 12.77
C ASP A 142 -18.18 -23.23 14.27
N TYR A 143 -19.44 -23.11 14.71
CA TYR A 143 -19.86 -23.31 16.10
C TYR A 143 -19.71 -24.76 16.57
N ARG A 144 -19.67 -25.73 15.64
CA ARG A 144 -19.55 -27.17 15.97
C ARG A 144 -18.21 -27.52 16.59
N LYS A 145 -17.21 -26.67 16.39
CA LYS A 145 -15.85 -26.86 16.96
C LYS A 145 -15.77 -26.56 18.45
N GLY A 146 -16.82 -26.04 19.09
CA GLY A 146 -16.89 -25.78 20.52
C GLY A 146 -16.07 -24.58 21.02
N PHE A 147 -15.34 -23.86 20.16
CA PHE A 147 -14.57 -22.69 20.56
C PHE A 147 -15.45 -21.43 20.66
N LYS A 148 -15.08 -20.53 21.59
CA LYS A 148 -15.74 -19.23 21.69
C LYS A 148 -15.48 -18.39 20.42
N PHE A 149 -16.53 -17.73 19.91
CA PHE A 149 -16.45 -16.86 18.74
C PHE A 149 -15.34 -15.80 18.88
N SER A 150 -15.25 -15.15 20.06
CA SER A 150 -14.25 -14.13 20.33
C SER A 150 -12.81 -14.60 20.13
N THR A 151 -12.50 -15.85 20.45
CA THR A 151 -11.16 -16.45 20.26
C THR A 151 -10.83 -16.54 18.76
N TYR A 152 -11.77 -16.98 17.96
CA TYR A 152 -11.63 -17.10 16.51
C TYR A 152 -11.58 -15.72 15.84
N ALA A 153 -12.51 -14.82 16.19
CA ALA A 153 -12.59 -13.48 15.65
C ALA A 153 -11.33 -12.64 15.93
N THR A 154 -10.75 -12.77 17.13
CA THR A 154 -9.52 -12.06 17.50
C THR A 154 -8.37 -12.32 16.54
N TRP A 155 -8.24 -13.56 16.06
CA TRP A 155 -7.20 -13.92 15.11
C TRP A 155 -7.38 -13.18 13.77
N TRP A 156 -8.60 -13.18 13.22
CA TRP A 156 -8.92 -12.51 11.95
C TRP A 156 -8.83 -10.99 12.06
N ILE A 157 -9.38 -10.41 13.13
CA ILE A 157 -9.30 -8.97 13.39
C ILE A 157 -7.84 -8.52 13.42
N ARG A 158 -7.00 -9.25 14.16
CA ARG A 158 -5.55 -8.96 14.23
C ARG A 158 -4.88 -9.08 12.86
N GLN A 159 -5.20 -10.11 12.10
CA GLN A 159 -4.64 -10.35 10.78
C GLN A 159 -4.93 -9.19 9.82
N TYR A 160 -6.18 -8.71 9.79
CA TYR A 160 -6.58 -7.59 8.95
C TYR A 160 -5.91 -6.28 9.37
N ILE A 161 -5.88 -5.98 10.67
CA ILE A 161 -5.18 -4.79 11.20
C ILE A 161 -3.68 -4.84 10.87
N MET A 162 -3.01 -5.97 11.06
CA MET A 162 -1.59 -6.10 10.74
C MET A 162 -1.31 -5.97 9.26
N ARG A 163 -2.21 -6.46 8.41
CA ARG A 163 -2.13 -6.29 6.97
C ARG A 163 -2.26 -4.82 6.58
N ALA A 164 -3.27 -4.12 7.11
CA ALA A 164 -3.48 -2.69 6.88
C ALA A 164 -2.26 -1.86 7.30
N LEU A 165 -1.70 -2.13 8.50
CA LEU A 165 -0.47 -1.48 8.95
C LEU A 165 0.71 -1.72 7.99
N THR A 166 0.82 -2.92 7.44
CA THR A 166 1.91 -3.20 6.49
C THR A 166 1.72 -2.49 5.15
N GLU A 167 0.47 -2.31 4.72
CA GLU A 167 0.13 -1.72 3.43
C GLU A 167 0.02 -0.19 3.46
N GLN A 168 -0.40 0.41 4.59
CA GLN A 168 -0.81 1.82 4.69
C GLN A 168 0.06 2.67 5.63
N ALA A 169 0.79 2.07 6.60
CA ALA A 169 1.53 2.83 7.60
C ALA A 169 2.72 3.63 7.03
N ARG A 170 3.14 3.36 5.82
CA ARG A 170 4.31 3.98 5.19
C ARG A 170 3.90 4.84 4.01
N ILE A 171 4.47 6.04 3.89
CA ILE A 171 4.26 6.94 2.75
C ILE A 171 4.73 6.26 1.46
N ILE A 172 5.90 5.63 1.48
CA ILE A 172 6.41 4.82 0.37
C ILE A 172 6.00 3.37 0.62
N ARG A 173 5.04 2.87 -0.17
CA ARG A 173 4.54 1.49 -0.06
C ARG A 173 5.64 0.47 -0.35
N VAL A 174 5.77 -0.51 0.55
CA VAL A 174 6.71 -1.63 0.42
C VAL A 174 5.94 -2.94 0.30
N PRO A 175 6.37 -3.87 -0.58
CA PRO A 175 5.76 -5.20 -0.68
C PRO A 175 5.85 -5.98 0.65
N LEU A 176 4.80 -6.74 0.98
CA LEU A 176 4.67 -7.49 2.24
C LEU A 176 5.89 -8.37 2.54
N HIS A 177 6.38 -9.11 1.55
CA HIS A 177 7.54 -9.99 1.73
C HIS A 177 8.82 -9.23 2.15
N LYS A 178 9.02 -8.01 1.62
CA LYS A 178 10.16 -7.17 2.03
C LYS A 178 10.00 -6.66 3.47
N VAL A 179 8.77 -6.28 3.86
CA VAL A 179 8.48 -5.87 5.25
C VAL A 179 8.73 -7.04 6.22
N GLU A 180 8.39 -8.27 5.85
CA GLU A 180 8.67 -9.47 6.64
C GLU A 180 10.17 -9.72 6.77
N GLN A 181 10.93 -9.61 5.67
CA GLN A 181 12.38 -9.70 5.69
C GLN A 181 13.02 -8.63 6.59
N MET A 182 12.53 -7.40 6.56
CA MET A 182 13.02 -6.31 7.43
C MET A 182 12.72 -6.56 8.90
N LYS A 183 11.52 -7.08 9.22
CA LYS A 183 11.18 -7.52 10.59
C LYS A 183 12.09 -8.67 11.06
N GLN A 184 12.42 -9.59 10.18
CA GLN A 184 13.34 -10.67 10.47
C GLN A 184 14.75 -10.12 10.70
N LEU A 185 15.25 -9.24 9.84
CA LEU A 185 16.54 -8.57 9.98
C LEU A 185 16.66 -7.87 11.35
N SER A 186 15.66 -7.08 11.73
CA SER A 186 15.65 -6.40 13.03
C SER A 186 15.66 -7.37 14.23
N ARG A 187 15.00 -8.53 14.11
CA ARG A 187 15.04 -9.56 15.15
C ARG A 187 16.40 -10.23 15.25
N VAL A 188 16.99 -10.59 14.12
CA VAL A 188 18.32 -11.21 14.05
C VAL A 188 19.37 -10.24 14.59
N GLN A 189 19.34 -8.98 14.17
CA GLN A 189 20.25 -7.94 14.64
C GLN A 189 20.19 -7.78 16.17
N ARG A 190 18.99 -7.68 16.75
CA ARG A 190 18.81 -7.60 18.22
C ARG A 190 19.33 -8.84 18.94
N ARG A 191 19.10 -10.03 18.37
CA ARG A 191 19.58 -11.30 18.98
C ARG A 191 21.09 -11.37 18.99
N LEU A 192 21.74 -10.97 17.90
CA LEU A 192 23.20 -10.96 17.79
C LEU A 192 23.83 -9.90 18.69
N GLN A 193 23.24 -8.70 18.79
CA GLN A 193 23.68 -7.66 19.71
C GLN A 193 23.63 -8.08 21.20
N GLN A 194 22.68 -8.95 21.56
CA GLN A 194 22.61 -9.49 22.94
C GLN A 194 23.66 -10.54 23.23
N GLY A 195 24.18 -11.23 22.20
CA GLY A 195 25.15 -12.34 22.35
C GLY A 195 26.60 -11.96 22.02
N LEU A 196 26.83 -10.86 21.31
CA LEU A 196 28.14 -10.41 20.84
C LEU A 196 28.59 -9.14 21.60
N VAL A 197 29.89 -9.02 21.85
CA VAL A 197 30.49 -7.77 22.33
C VAL A 197 30.77 -6.88 21.10
N GLY A 198 29.73 -6.25 20.55
CA GLY A 198 29.83 -5.36 19.39
C GLY A 198 28.63 -5.44 18.46
N GLU A 199 28.67 -4.60 17.40
CA GLU A 199 27.65 -4.63 16.34
C GLU A 199 27.88 -5.84 15.44
N PRO A 200 26.80 -6.57 15.03
CA PRO A 200 26.91 -7.70 14.13
C PRO A 200 27.41 -7.27 12.74
N THR A 201 28.29 -8.06 12.14
CA THR A 201 28.78 -7.79 10.78
C THR A 201 27.73 -8.11 9.73
N LEU A 202 27.88 -7.58 8.52
CA LEU A 202 26.98 -7.89 7.40
C LEU A 202 26.99 -9.38 7.04
N GLU A 203 28.13 -10.03 7.23
CA GLU A 203 28.30 -11.46 6.98
C GLU A 203 27.55 -12.32 8.02
N ASP A 204 27.58 -11.90 9.31
CA ASP A 204 26.82 -12.55 10.36
C ASP A 204 25.29 -12.45 10.10
N LEU A 205 24.82 -11.26 9.70
CA LEU A 205 23.43 -11.06 9.37
C LEU A 205 23.02 -11.90 8.15
N ALA A 206 23.83 -11.92 7.10
CA ALA A 206 23.60 -12.71 5.89
C ALA A 206 23.51 -14.21 6.20
N GLY A 207 24.44 -14.73 7.01
CA GLY A 207 24.47 -16.13 7.40
C GLY A 207 23.26 -16.56 8.24
N HIS A 208 22.75 -15.68 9.13
CA HIS A 208 21.57 -15.99 9.96
C HIS A 208 20.22 -15.82 9.23
N MET A 209 20.21 -15.16 8.09
CA MET A 209 19.01 -14.92 7.29
C MET A 209 18.94 -15.77 6.03
N ASP A 210 19.96 -16.56 5.73
CA ASP A 210 20.11 -17.31 4.47
C ASP A 210 19.98 -16.40 3.24
N LEU A 211 20.55 -15.18 3.31
CA LEU A 211 20.55 -14.17 2.26
C LEU A 211 21.99 -13.84 1.84
N SER A 212 22.15 -13.32 0.63
CA SER A 212 23.43 -12.75 0.22
C SER A 212 23.72 -11.43 0.96
N VAL A 213 24.99 -11.08 1.16
CA VAL A 213 25.41 -9.82 1.76
C VAL A 213 24.80 -8.62 1.02
N GLN A 214 24.72 -8.70 -0.31
CA GLN A 214 24.13 -7.64 -1.13
C GLN A 214 22.64 -7.46 -0.85
N GLN A 215 21.88 -8.54 -0.66
CA GLN A 215 20.46 -8.47 -0.29
C GLN A 215 20.27 -7.87 1.12
N VAL A 216 21.18 -8.16 2.06
CA VAL A 216 21.13 -7.54 3.39
C VAL A 216 21.40 -6.03 3.30
N ILE A 217 22.37 -5.61 2.49
CA ILE A 217 22.64 -4.18 2.24
C ILE A 217 21.41 -3.49 1.65
N GLU A 218 20.78 -4.08 0.63
CA GLU A 218 19.55 -3.56 0.04
C GLU A 218 18.43 -3.40 1.09
N LEU A 219 18.26 -4.39 1.97
CA LEU A 219 17.26 -4.31 3.05
C LEU A 219 17.58 -3.21 4.06
N LEU A 220 18.86 -3.00 4.39
CA LEU A 220 19.28 -1.93 5.30
C LEU A 220 19.05 -0.55 4.68
N ILE A 221 19.44 -0.35 3.42
CA ILE A 221 19.19 0.89 2.69
C ILE A 221 17.69 1.14 2.60
N MET A 222 16.90 0.12 2.22
CA MET A 222 15.45 0.21 2.15
C MET A 222 14.85 0.59 3.51
N ASN A 223 15.36 0.07 4.61
CA ASN A 223 14.88 0.40 5.95
C ASN A 223 15.17 1.86 6.33
N GLN A 224 16.31 2.42 5.93
CA GLN A 224 16.69 3.80 6.18
C GLN A 224 15.93 4.81 5.31
N THR A 225 15.68 4.47 4.04
CA THR A 225 15.04 5.38 3.07
C THR A 225 13.51 5.43 3.19
N GLN A 226 12.90 4.58 4.03
CA GLN A 226 11.44 4.49 4.13
C GLN A 226 10.76 5.50 5.06
N GLU A 227 11.54 6.21 5.87
CA GLU A 227 11.02 7.29 6.70
C GLU A 227 11.43 8.64 6.08
N PRO A 228 10.62 9.17 5.14
CA PRO A 228 10.92 10.46 4.55
C PRO A 228 10.86 11.55 5.63
N LEU A 229 11.80 12.49 5.54
CA LEU A 229 11.80 13.66 6.39
C LEU A 229 10.66 14.61 5.99
N SER A 230 9.98 15.20 6.98
CA SER A 230 8.99 16.24 6.69
C SER A 230 9.68 17.49 6.15
N LEU A 231 9.14 18.05 5.06
CA LEU A 231 9.60 19.31 4.49
C LEU A 231 9.36 20.50 5.43
N ASP A 232 8.39 20.38 6.34
CA ASP A 232 8.09 21.40 7.34
C ASP A 232 9.07 21.36 8.53
N THR A 233 9.96 20.36 8.59
CA THR A 233 10.97 20.27 9.65
C THR A 233 11.90 21.47 9.55
N ARG A 234 11.92 22.27 10.62
CA ARG A 234 12.78 23.44 10.70
C ARG A 234 14.23 23.02 11.00
N ARG A 235 15.14 23.57 10.23
CA ARG A 235 16.57 23.39 10.44
C ARG A 235 17.21 24.74 10.71
N ARG A 236 18.12 24.77 11.68
CA ARG A 236 18.88 25.99 11.99
C ARG A 236 19.93 26.21 10.92
N VAL A 237 19.82 27.34 10.23
CA VAL A 237 20.80 27.80 9.21
C VAL A 237 21.28 29.18 9.67
N GLY A 238 22.44 29.24 10.35
CA GLY A 238 22.93 30.46 11.00
C GLY A 238 22.10 30.83 12.23
N GLU A 239 21.51 32.03 12.24
CA GLU A 239 20.64 32.54 13.32
C GLU A 239 19.15 32.24 13.06
N ASP A 240 18.77 31.90 11.83
CA ASP A 240 17.40 31.67 11.42
C ASP A 240 17.02 30.18 11.45
N GLU A 241 15.75 29.90 11.76
CA GLU A 241 15.13 28.57 11.65
C GLU A 241 14.25 28.52 10.38
N LEU A 242 14.78 27.91 9.32
CA LEU A 242 14.07 27.75 8.05
C LEU A 242 13.51 26.32 7.90
N PRO A 243 12.30 26.17 7.31
CA PRO A 243 11.79 24.86 6.95
C PRO A 243 12.67 24.23 5.85
N LEU A 244 12.72 22.91 5.81
CA LEU A 244 13.53 22.19 4.83
C LEU A 244 13.06 22.47 3.39
N SER A 245 11.77 22.76 3.20
CA SER A 245 11.19 23.17 1.91
C SER A 245 11.87 24.38 1.29
N ASP A 246 12.29 25.33 2.12
CA ASP A 246 12.91 26.58 1.63
C ASP A 246 14.41 26.41 1.27
N LEU A 247 14.99 25.26 1.65
CA LEU A 247 16.38 24.91 1.35
C LEU A 247 16.53 24.06 0.10
N ILE A 248 15.42 23.51 -0.42
CA ILE A 248 15.43 22.63 -1.60
C ILE A 248 15.26 23.52 -2.83
N GLU A 249 16.21 23.42 -3.76
CA GLU A 249 16.13 24.11 -5.05
C GLU A 249 15.01 23.54 -5.91
N ASP A 250 14.27 24.42 -6.59
CA ASP A 250 13.24 24.03 -7.55
C ASP A 250 13.84 23.78 -8.93
N ASP A 251 14.17 22.53 -9.20
CA ASP A 251 14.69 22.09 -10.51
C ASP A 251 13.64 22.06 -11.62
N SER A 252 12.34 22.22 -11.28
CA SER A 252 11.25 22.19 -12.27
C SER A 252 11.17 23.44 -13.12
N VAL A 253 11.67 24.56 -12.60
CA VAL A 253 11.74 25.83 -13.32
C VAL A 253 13.04 25.86 -14.11
N TYR A 254 12.94 25.78 -15.44
CA TYR A 254 14.11 25.98 -16.30
C TYR A 254 14.78 27.29 -15.98
N SER A 255 16.08 27.25 -15.64
CA SER A 255 16.83 28.49 -15.45
C SER A 255 16.72 29.37 -16.70
N PRO A 256 16.66 30.70 -16.57
CA PRO A 256 16.57 31.61 -17.72
C PRO A 256 17.60 31.29 -18.80
N GLU A 257 18.77 30.84 -18.40
CA GLU A 257 19.85 30.40 -19.29
C GLU A 257 19.46 29.19 -20.13
N ARG A 258 18.91 28.16 -19.51
CA ARG A 258 18.43 26.95 -20.23
C ARG A 258 17.31 27.31 -21.21
N VAL A 259 16.40 28.21 -20.82
CA VAL A 259 15.32 28.67 -21.71
C VAL A 259 15.90 29.37 -22.94
N VAL A 260 16.86 30.28 -22.77
CA VAL A 260 17.53 30.99 -23.86
C VAL A 260 18.29 30.01 -24.76
N ILE A 261 19.03 29.06 -24.17
CA ILE A 261 19.76 28.03 -24.91
C ILE A 261 18.80 27.20 -25.77
N THR A 262 17.69 26.74 -25.19
CA THR A 262 16.69 25.94 -25.91
C THR A 262 16.04 26.74 -27.03
N GLN A 263 15.64 28.01 -26.80
CA GLN A 263 15.08 28.87 -27.82
C GLN A 263 16.09 29.14 -28.94
N THR A 264 17.35 29.39 -28.60
CA THR A 264 18.41 29.58 -29.59
C THR A 264 18.61 28.34 -30.45
N LEU A 265 18.61 27.17 -29.84
CA LEU A 265 18.72 25.89 -30.55
C LEU A 265 17.51 25.68 -31.48
N GLU A 266 16.30 25.96 -31.03
CA GLU A 266 15.09 25.87 -31.88
C GLU A 266 15.18 26.80 -33.11
N ILE A 267 15.65 28.01 -32.93
CA ILE A 267 15.85 28.97 -34.04
C ILE A 267 16.90 28.42 -35.00
N GLN A 268 18.03 27.93 -34.52
CA GLN A 268 19.07 27.39 -35.38
C GLN A 268 18.61 26.12 -36.12
N ILE A 269 17.87 25.22 -35.48
CA ILE A 269 17.29 24.05 -36.13
C ILE A 269 16.30 24.47 -37.21
N ARG A 270 15.45 25.46 -36.95
CA ARG A 270 14.47 26.01 -37.92
C ARG A 270 15.16 26.58 -39.15
N ASP A 271 16.25 27.29 -38.95
CA ASP A 271 17.08 27.84 -40.02
C ASP A 271 17.78 26.76 -40.84
N LEU A 272 18.26 25.71 -40.20
CA LEU A 272 18.84 24.55 -40.90
C LEU A 272 17.80 23.84 -41.76
N LEU A 273 16.62 23.61 -41.19
CA LEU A 273 15.51 23.00 -41.93
C LEU A 273 15.03 23.88 -43.11
N ALA A 274 15.24 25.20 -43.05
CA ALA A 274 14.93 26.08 -44.17
C ALA A 274 15.80 25.82 -45.41
N SER A 275 17.00 25.27 -45.24
CA SER A 275 17.90 24.89 -46.34
C SER A 275 17.47 23.62 -47.11
N LEU A 276 16.55 22.84 -46.57
CA LEU A 276 16.03 21.61 -47.15
C LEU A 276 14.88 21.93 -48.13
N THR A 277 14.68 21.04 -49.11
CA THR A 277 13.49 21.09 -49.97
C THR A 277 12.21 20.89 -49.14
N PRO A 278 11.06 21.41 -49.58
CA PRO A 278 9.82 21.29 -48.82
C PRO A 278 9.45 19.84 -48.43
N ARG A 279 9.71 18.89 -49.35
CA ARG A 279 9.45 17.45 -49.09
C ARG A 279 10.41 16.85 -48.05
N GLU A 280 11.70 17.15 -48.17
CA GLU A 280 12.72 16.69 -47.19
C GLU A 280 12.42 17.27 -45.82
N ARG A 281 12.07 18.53 -45.72
CA ARG A 281 11.69 19.21 -44.48
C ARG A 281 10.51 18.56 -43.79
N GLN A 282 9.45 18.25 -44.56
CA GLN A 282 8.25 17.61 -44.02
C GLN A 282 8.56 16.21 -43.50
N VAL A 283 9.41 15.43 -44.18
CA VAL A 283 9.84 14.10 -43.73
C VAL A 283 10.58 14.22 -42.41
N ILE A 284 11.55 15.11 -42.27
CA ILE A 284 12.34 15.29 -41.04
C ILE A 284 11.42 15.75 -39.90
N LYS A 285 10.51 16.71 -40.12
CA LYS A 285 9.57 17.20 -39.10
C LYS A 285 8.69 16.06 -38.55
N LEU A 286 8.13 15.24 -39.42
CA LEU A 286 7.30 14.10 -39.02
C LEU A 286 8.08 13.00 -38.31
N ARG A 287 9.28 12.71 -38.78
CA ARG A 287 10.11 11.65 -38.22
C ARG A 287 10.61 11.95 -36.82
N TYR A 288 11.02 13.18 -36.58
CA TYR A 288 11.63 13.62 -35.31
C TYR A 288 10.70 14.47 -34.45
N GLY A 289 9.44 14.63 -34.81
CA GLY A 289 8.45 15.33 -33.99
C GLY A 289 8.73 16.82 -33.77
N LEU A 290 9.40 17.51 -34.71
CA LEU A 290 9.94 18.88 -34.50
C LEU A 290 8.92 19.99 -34.38
N ASP A 291 7.66 19.80 -34.66
CA ASP A 291 6.59 20.85 -34.54
C ASP A 291 5.59 20.49 -33.42
N GLY A 292 6.02 19.84 -32.35
CA GLY A 292 5.12 19.40 -31.27
C GLY A 292 4.22 18.21 -31.66
N VAL A 293 4.52 17.57 -32.77
CA VAL A 293 3.87 16.36 -33.25
C VAL A 293 4.66 15.17 -32.73
N HIS A 294 3.99 14.07 -32.38
CA HIS A 294 4.67 12.83 -31.99
C HIS A 294 5.56 12.31 -33.11
N GLU A 295 6.67 11.69 -32.76
CA GLU A 295 7.55 10.99 -33.69
C GLU A 295 6.78 9.92 -34.47
N HIS A 296 6.97 9.89 -35.80
CA HIS A 296 6.30 8.94 -36.68
C HIS A 296 7.28 7.90 -37.23
N THR A 297 6.80 6.68 -37.37
CA THR A 297 7.56 5.64 -38.08
C THR A 297 7.65 5.97 -39.58
N LEU A 298 8.59 5.35 -40.29
CA LEU A 298 8.73 5.52 -41.74
C LEU A 298 7.44 5.20 -42.50
N GLN A 299 6.68 4.19 -42.04
CA GLN A 299 5.40 3.81 -42.63
C GLN A 299 4.31 4.86 -42.42
N GLU A 300 4.23 5.40 -41.21
CA GLU A 300 3.26 6.44 -40.85
C GLU A 300 3.55 7.75 -41.57
N ALA A 301 4.82 8.14 -41.61
CA ALA A 301 5.24 9.32 -42.40
C ALA A 301 4.93 9.12 -43.88
N GLY A 302 5.15 7.92 -44.43
CA GLY A 302 4.79 7.55 -45.79
C GLY A 302 3.29 7.68 -46.06
N ARG A 303 2.43 7.16 -45.17
CA ARG A 303 0.96 7.29 -45.28
C ARG A 303 0.51 8.74 -45.27
N LYS A 304 1.08 9.60 -44.38
CA LYS A 304 0.73 11.02 -44.30
C LYS A 304 1.16 11.82 -45.52
N LEU A 305 2.29 11.46 -46.12
CA LEU A 305 2.84 12.19 -47.29
C LEU A 305 2.47 11.55 -48.64
N GLY A 306 1.74 10.44 -48.65
CA GLY A 306 1.40 9.69 -49.85
C GLY A 306 2.64 9.07 -50.57
N LEU A 307 3.65 8.66 -49.79
CA LEU A 307 4.93 8.11 -50.27
C LEU A 307 5.12 6.68 -49.82
N SER A 308 5.91 5.91 -50.57
CA SER A 308 6.32 4.58 -50.12
C SER A 308 7.34 4.68 -48.99
N HIS A 309 7.38 3.66 -48.14
CA HIS A 309 8.36 3.51 -47.04
C HIS A 309 9.82 3.76 -47.51
N GLU A 310 10.20 3.18 -48.64
CA GLU A 310 11.55 3.34 -49.20
C GLU A 310 11.80 4.77 -49.69
N ALA A 311 10.79 5.43 -50.28
CA ALA A 311 10.92 6.82 -50.71
C ALA A 311 11.13 7.76 -49.50
N VAL A 312 10.41 7.53 -48.36
CA VAL A 312 10.60 8.29 -47.12
C VAL A 312 12.02 8.07 -46.60
N ARG A 313 12.50 6.82 -46.54
CA ARG A 313 13.86 6.48 -46.09
C ARG A 313 14.94 7.17 -46.92
N GLN A 314 14.76 7.21 -48.24
CA GLN A 314 15.71 7.89 -49.14
C GLN A 314 15.68 9.43 -48.94
N LEU A 315 14.51 10.00 -48.75
CA LEU A 315 14.37 11.46 -48.49
C LEU A 315 15.00 11.81 -47.11
N GLU A 316 14.79 11.00 -46.09
CA GLU A 316 15.40 11.17 -44.77
C GLU A 316 16.94 11.11 -44.89
N SER A 317 17.49 10.07 -45.49
CA SER A 317 18.94 9.92 -45.69
C SER A 317 19.57 11.10 -46.45
N ARG A 318 18.92 11.56 -47.53
CA ARG A 318 19.38 12.75 -48.27
C ARG A 318 19.32 14.02 -47.44
N ALA A 319 18.26 14.19 -46.69
CA ALA A 319 18.09 15.37 -45.82
C ALA A 319 19.18 15.40 -44.73
N LEU A 320 19.40 14.26 -44.04
CA LEU A 320 20.43 14.18 -43.01
C LEU A 320 21.84 14.40 -43.58
N HIS A 321 22.13 13.88 -44.77
CA HIS A 321 23.41 14.11 -45.43
C HIS A 321 23.64 15.58 -45.79
N LYS A 322 22.59 16.32 -46.12
CA LYS A 322 22.67 17.78 -46.37
C LYS A 322 22.84 18.59 -45.09
N LEU A 323 22.21 18.13 -43.99
CA LEU A 323 22.24 18.82 -42.68
C LEU A 323 23.58 18.60 -41.96
N ASP A 324 24.25 17.44 -42.08
CA ASP A 324 25.48 17.13 -41.36
C ASP A 324 26.60 18.18 -41.52
N PRO A 325 26.98 18.62 -42.73
CA PRO A 325 28.02 19.64 -42.89
C PRO A 325 27.56 21.04 -42.37
N LEU A 326 26.27 21.31 -42.41
CA LEU A 326 25.72 22.56 -41.95
C LEU A 326 25.62 22.62 -40.39
N SER A 327 25.30 21.49 -39.76
CA SER A 327 25.25 21.39 -38.30
C SER A 327 26.65 21.55 -37.67
N ARG A 328 27.66 20.91 -38.26
CA ARG A 328 29.07 21.08 -37.85
C ARG A 328 29.58 22.50 -38.04
N LYS A 329 29.19 23.18 -39.14
CA LYS A 329 29.58 24.56 -39.37
C LYS A 329 28.98 25.50 -38.33
N ARG A 330 27.80 25.18 -37.79
CA ARG A 330 27.08 25.97 -36.77
C ARG A 330 27.38 25.47 -35.36
N LYS A 331 28.26 24.45 -35.18
CA LYS A 331 28.69 23.91 -33.90
C LYS A 331 27.51 23.48 -33.01
N LEU A 332 26.53 22.78 -33.60
CA LEU A 332 25.35 22.33 -32.86
C LEU A 332 25.67 21.21 -31.85
N ASP A 333 26.81 20.58 -31.98
CA ASP A 333 27.38 19.65 -31.02
C ASP A 333 27.66 20.28 -29.64
N GLU A 334 27.93 21.59 -29.56
CA GLU A 334 28.09 22.32 -28.28
C GLU A 334 26.78 22.35 -27.43
N TYR A 335 25.62 22.05 -28.02
CA TYR A 335 24.35 21.96 -27.30
C TYR A 335 24.03 20.57 -26.77
N LEU A 336 24.88 19.56 -26.99
CA LEU A 336 24.71 18.21 -26.50
C LEU A 336 25.45 17.94 -25.18
N GLU A 337 26.25 18.89 -24.72
CA GLU A 337 26.89 18.87 -23.38
C GLU A 337 25.98 19.54 -22.33
#